data_ef7b49fb68a7e31d81d66292b9b2b721
#
_entry.id   ef7b49fb68a7e31d81d66292b9b2b721
#
_cell.length_a   1.000
_cell.length_b   1.000
_cell.length_c   1.000
_cell.angle_alpha   90.00
_cell.angle_beta   90.00
_cell.angle_gamma   90.00
#
_symmetry.space_group_name_H-M   'P 1'
#
loop_
_entity.id
_entity.type
_entity.pdbx_description
1 polymer ?
#
loop_
_entity_poly.entity_id
_entity_poly.type
_entity_poly.pdbx_seq_one_letter_code
_entity_poly.pdbx_strand_id
1 'polypeptide(L)'
;MKNILFALLSLTLITCNSDLDSTIFKHFQKFIKKYEKKYNSINEFIARYEVFKKNIITAFNENYSSFRTGITQFSDLTEQEYKKNQLNLNFDAMAVTNFNPIHPKISNEAPTSLDWRNLNRVTSVKSMGACTAAWAFSVVGNLEGLYSGHYGTLVDLSSSVIIDCDTNDMGCNGGLMQYAFEWLKDNGIMTEEDYPYSGYKDTCHIEIDKCINMKVTGFEKLGSDSSVYSCCDEEEMKEFLYEKGPLSIAFNANPLSSYMSGIIDLSSSACPSSGINHAALLVGYGTDSATGLDYWIVKNEWGKVWGESGYFRIRRGNGTCGINCYVITATVSF
;
A
#
# COMPACT_ATOMS: atom_id res chain seq x y z
N MET A 1 -34.20 -2.56 3.47
CA MET A 1 -34.47 -1.55 2.44
C MET A 1 -35.61 -0.60 2.80
N LYS A 2 -36.78 -1.04 3.29
CA LYS A 2 -37.87 -0.15 3.69
C LYS A 2 -37.52 0.83 4.82
N ASN A 3 -36.74 0.43 5.82
CA ASN A 3 -36.37 1.28 6.96
C ASN A 3 -35.32 2.38 6.60
N ILE A 4 -34.48 2.16 5.60
CA ILE A 4 -33.52 3.16 5.11
C ILE A 4 -34.23 4.25 4.29
N LEU A 5 -35.32 3.89 3.59
CA LEU A 5 -36.10 4.85 2.81
C LEU A 5 -36.90 5.82 3.75
N PHE A 6 -37.33 5.34 4.91
CA PHE A 6 -37.98 6.19 5.93
C PHE A 6 -36.98 7.14 6.61
N ALA A 7 -35.72 6.69 6.81
CA ALA A 7 -34.65 7.55 7.34
C ALA A 7 -34.26 8.66 6.35
N LEU A 8 -34.30 8.39 5.07
CA LEU A 8 -34.06 9.38 4.03
C LEU A 8 -35.10 10.51 4.01
N LEU A 9 -36.38 10.19 4.31
CA LEU A 9 -37.45 11.17 4.41
C LEU A 9 -37.36 12.04 5.67
N SER A 10 -36.87 11.52 6.80
CA SER A 10 -36.68 12.30 8.03
C SER A 10 -35.43 13.21 8.00
N LEU A 11 -34.39 12.84 7.27
CA LEU A 11 -33.21 13.69 7.11
C LEU A 11 -33.47 14.93 6.24
N THR A 12 -34.43 14.89 5.32
CA THR A 12 -34.84 16.09 4.55
C THR A 12 -35.48 17.16 5.43
N LEU A 13 -35.91 16.82 6.64
CA LEU A 13 -36.47 17.79 7.61
C LEU A 13 -35.43 18.42 8.56
N ILE A 14 -34.22 17.83 8.67
CA ILE A 14 -33.15 18.30 9.58
C ILE A 14 -32.17 19.24 8.88
N THR A 15 -32.06 19.19 7.55
CA THR A 15 -31.06 19.99 6.79
C THR A 15 -31.70 21.06 5.94
N CYS A 16 -32.47 21.93 6.53
CA CYS A 16 -32.88 23.15 5.86
C CYS A 16 -31.78 24.20 6.04
N ASN A 17 -30.65 24.09 5.29
CA ASN A 17 -29.78 25.26 4.98
C ASN A 17 -28.56 24.88 4.14
N SER A 18 -28.73 24.78 2.89
CA SER A 18 -27.89 25.21 1.78
C SER A 18 -27.83 24.17 0.65
N ASP A 19 -27.76 24.64 -0.56
CA ASP A 19 -27.52 23.85 -1.78
C ASP A 19 -26.28 22.94 -1.66
N LEU A 20 -25.31 23.35 -0.80
CA LEU A 20 -24.09 22.58 -0.53
C LEU A 20 -24.38 21.28 0.22
N ASP A 21 -25.16 21.30 1.31
CA ASP A 21 -25.49 20.09 2.07
C ASP A 21 -26.29 19.09 1.23
N SER A 22 -27.21 19.57 0.40
CA SER A 22 -27.95 18.73 -0.54
C SER A 22 -27.00 18.06 -1.56
N THR A 23 -26.01 18.79 -2.04
CA THR A 23 -25.01 18.28 -3.00
C THR A 23 -24.10 17.24 -2.35
N ILE A 24 -23.59 17.51 -1.15
CA ILE A 24 -22.77 16.55 -0.38
C ILE A 24 -23.55 15.26 -0.10
N PHE A 25 -24.82 15.38 0.29
CA PHE A 25 -25.65 14.21 0.54
C PHE A 25 -25.86 13.35 -0.71
N LYS A 26 -26.04 13.94 -1.89
CA LYS A 26 -26.06 13.21 -3.16
C LYS A 26 -24.74 12.49 -3.44
N HIS A 27 -23.59 13.10 -3.11
CA HIS A 27 -22.29 12.44 -3.20
C HIS A 27 -22.18 11.27 -2.23
N PHE A 28 -22.67 11.40 -0.99
CA PHE A 28 -22.71 10.31 -0.02
C PHE A 28 -23.55 9.13 -0.48
N GLN A 29 -24.72 9.38 -1.07
CA GLN A 29 -25.55 8.32 -1.66
C GLN A 29 -24.83 7.57 -2.79
N LYS A 30 -24.12 8.29 -3.68
CA LYS A 30 -23.30 7.69 -4.73
C LYS A 30 -22.12 6.90 -4.13
N PHE A 31 -21.50 7.43 -3.09
CA PHE A 31 -20.42 6.77 -2.36
C PHE A 31 -20.88 5.44 -1.75
N ILE A 32 -22.00 5.43 -1.03
CA ILE A 32 -22.58 4.20 -0.47
C ILE A 32 -22.81 3.15 -1.55
N LYS A 33 -23.38 3.55 -2.69
CA LYS A 33 -23.63 2.64 -3.81
C LYS A 33 -22.33 2.14 -4.45
N LYS A 34 -21.36 3.04 -4.71
CA LYS A 34 -20.11 2.71 -5.39
C LYS A 34 -19.25 1.76 -4.58
N TYR A 35 -19.16 1.97 -3.26
CA TYR A 35 -18.31 1.20 -2.36
C TYR A 35 -19.07 0.18 -1.52
N GLU A 36 -20.34 -0.08 -1.87
CA GLU A 36 -21.22 -1.09 -1.23
C GLU A 36 -21.30 -0.98 0.30
N LYS A 37 -21.26 0.28 0.79
CA LYS A 37 -21.27 0.56 2.23
C LYS A 37 -22.57 0.11 2.89
N LYS A 38 -22.46 -0.48 4.08
CA LYS A 38 -23.58 -0.93 4.91
C LYS A 38 -23.42 -0.36 6.31
N TYR A 39 -24.47 0.23 6.84
CA TYR A 39 -24.54 0.77 8.19
C TYR A 39 -25.64 0.08 8.97
N ASN A 40 -25.34 -0.33 10.20
CA ASN A 40 -26.23 -1.21 10.98
C ASN A 40 -27.38 -0.45 11.68
N SER A 41 -27.26 0.88 11.79
CA SER A 41 -28.27 1.72 12.43
C SER A 41 -28.34 3.10 11.79
N ILE A 42 -29.43 3.81 12.09
CA ILE A 42 -29.61 5.22 11.69
C ILE A 42 -28.56 6.13 12.32
N ASN A 43 -28.19 5.87 13.57
CA ASN A 43 -27.17 6.66 14.27
C ASN A 43 -25.80 6.48 13.63
N GLU A 44 -25.47 5.25 13.25
CA GLU A 44 -24.23 4.97 12.49
C GLU A 44 -24.24 5.68 11.13
N PHE A 45 -25.36 5.57 10.39
CA PHE A 45 -25.50 6.25 9.09
C PHE A 45 -25.28 7.77 9.23
N ILE A 46 -25.88 8.41 10.23
CA ILE A 46 -25.68 9.85 10.47
C ILE A 46 -24.24 10.16 10.83
N ALA A 47 -23.63 9.40 11.74
CA ALA A 47 -22.22 9.58 12.11
C ALA A 47 -21.29 9.44 10.91
N ARG A 48 -21.49 8.44 10.05
CA ARG A 48 -20.72 8.23 8.81
C ARG A 48 -20.92 9.35 7.80
N TYR A 49 -22.12 9.88 7.69
CA TYR A 49 -22.39 11.04 6.84
C TYR A 49 -21.62 12.29 7.31
N GLU A 50 -21.62 12.58 8.61
CA GLU A 50 -20.87 13.75 9.13
C GLU A 50 -19.35 13.59 8.92
N VAL A 51 -18.80 12.40 9.12
CA VAL A 51 -17.38 12.13 8.82
C VAL A 51 -17.10 12.29 7.33
N PHE A 52 -17.94 11.72 6.48
CA PHE A 52 -17.83 11.84 5.02
C PHE A 52 -17.89 13.31 4.58
N LYS A 53 -18.85 14.08 5.11
CA LYS A 53 -18.99 15.52 4.82
C LYS A 53 -17.73 16.28 5.16
N LYS A 54 -17.16 16.06 6.36
CA LYS A 54 -15.89 16.69 6.79
C LYS A 54 -14.75 16.34 5.84
N ASN A 55 -14.57 15.05 5.55
CA ASN A 55 -13.47 14.57 4.72
C ASN A 55 -13.54 15.09 3.27
N ILE A 56 -14.74 15.15 2.69
CA ILE A 56 -14.94 15.68 1.34
C ILE A 56 -14.64 17.18 1.27
N ILE A 57 -15.13 17.96 2.24
CA ILE A 57 -14.86 19.38 2.28
C ILE A 57 -13.36 19.63 2.36
N THR A 58 -12.65 18.86 3.19
CA THR A 58 -11.19 18.93 3.28
C THR A 58 -10.55 18.58 1.94
N ALA A 59 -10.89 17.41 1.36
CA ALA A 59 -10.29 16.93 0.11
C ALA A 59 -10.54 17.88 -1.08
N PHE A 60 -11.69 18.53 -1.16
CA PHE A 60 -11.98 19.48 -2.26
C PHE A 60 -11.37 20.87 -2.04
N ASN A 61 -11.04 21.23 -0.79
CA ASN A 61 -10.35 22.48 -0.48
C ASN A 61 -8.83 22.35 -0.62
N GLU A 62 -8.29 21.11 -0.61
CA GLU A 62 -6.89 20.85 -0.90
C GLU A 62 -6.63 21.09 -2.39
N ASN A 63 -5.83 22.11 -2.70
CA ASN A 63 -5.52 22.48 -4.08
C ASN A 63 -4.04 22.19 -4.38
N TYR A 64 -3.73 20.90 -4.54
CA TYR A 64 -2.41 20.48 -4.96
C TYR A 64 -2.24 20.63 -6.48
N SER A 65 -1.11 21.17 -6.91
CA SER A 65 -0.82 21.36 -8.33
C SER A 65 -0.44 20.07 -9.04
N SER A 66 0.10 19.08 -8.32
CA SER A 66 0.70 17.86 -8.85
C SER A 66 -0.17 16.60 -8.70
N PHE A 67 -1.14 16.61 -7.78
CA PHE A 67 -2.05 15.49 -7.58
C PHE A 67 -3.46 15.95 -7.20
N ARG A 68 -4.41 15.02 -7.26
CA ARG A 68 -5.82 15.24 -6.97
C ARG A 68 -6.27 14.40 -5.80
N THR A 69 -7.05 15.01 -4.93
CA THR A 69 -7.76 14.39 -3.82
C THR A 69 -9.26 14.32 -4.11
N GLY A 70 -9.97 13.44 -3.44
CA GLY A 70 -11.42 13.29 -3.63
C GLY A 70 -12.03 12.14 -2.84
N ILE A 71 -13.14 11.61 -3.36
CA ILE A 71 -13.91 10.55 -2.71
C ILE A 71 -13.28 9.19 -3.00
N THR A 72 -12.74 8.57 -1.96
CA THR A 72 -12.23 7.19 -1.96
C THR A 72 -13.10 6.29 -1.07
N GLN A 73 -12.83 5.00 -1.05
CA GLN A 73 -13.50 4.05 -0.15
C GLN A 73 -13.34 4.36 1.34
N PHE A 74 -12.42 5.26 1.70
CA PHE A 74 -12.11 5.66 3.08
C PHE A 74 -12.82 6.95 3.52
N SER A 75 -13.60 7.57 2.64
CA SER A 75 -14.15 8.90 2.89
C SER A 75 -15.14 8.97 4.05
N ASP A 76 -15.69 7.84 4.52
CA ASP A 76 -16.54 7.74 5.71
C ASP A 76 -15.79 7.32 6.98
N LEU A 77 -14.47 7.21 6.92
CA LEU A 77 -13.62 6.88 8.06
C LEU A 77 -13.05 8.15 8.70
N THR A 78 -13.01 8.19 10.02
CA THR A 78 -12.19 9.17 10.74
C THR A 78 -10.72 8.90 10.49
N GLU A 79 -9.85 9.89 10.70
CA GLU A 79 -8.40 9.71 10.58
C GLU A 79 -7.87 8.58 11.48
N GLN A 80 -8.41 8.46 12.70
CA GLN A 80 -8.04 7.40 13.63
C GLN A 80 -8.45 6.00 13.11
N GLU A 81 -9.67 5.87 12.55
CA GLU A 81 -10.14 4.63 11.96
C GLU A 81 -9.32 4.27 10.71
N TYR A 82 -9.01 5.24 9.85
CA TYR A 82 -8.17 5.02 8.70
C TYR A 82 -6.77 4.52 9.11
N LYS A 83 -6.11 5.19 10.05
CA LYS A 83 -4.82 4.76 10.58
C LYS A 83 -4.89 3.36 11.16
N LYS A 84 -5.86 3.10 12.02
CA LYS A 84 -6.03 1.79 12.67
C LYS A 84 -6.32 0.66 11.69
N ASN A 85 -7.16 0.93 10.67
CA ASN A 85 -7.70 -0.11 9.80
C ASN A 85 -6.92 -0.29 8.49
N GLN A 86 -6.00 0.64 8.14
CA GLN A 86 -5.28 0.62 6.88
C GLN A 86 -3.77 0.77 7.04
N LEU A 87 -3.28 1.34 8.15
CA LEU A 87 -1.89 1.73 8.34
C LEU A 87 -1.32 1.10 9.62
N ASN A 88 -1.14 -0.21 9.63
CA ASN A 88 -0.75 -0.95 10.83
C ASN A 88 0.68 -1.52 10.76
N LEU A 89 1.59 -0.80 10.12
CA LEU A 89 3.00 -1.13 10.17
C LEU A 89 3.60 -0.45 11.41
N ASN A 90 3.86 -1.23 12.46
CA ASN A 90 4.34 -0.70 13.73
C ASN A 90 5.81 -1.09 13.96
N PHE A 91 6.72 -0.24 13.49
CA PHE A 91 8.16 -0.44 13.68
C PHE A 91 8.59 -0.31 15.15
N ASP A 92 7.89 0.52 15.95
CA ASP A 92 8.29 0.79 17.33
C ASP A 92 8.00 -0.40 18.27
N ALA A 93 7.05 -1.25 17.92
CA ALA A 93 6.68 -2.43 18.71
C ALA A 93 7.54 -3.66 18.41
N MET A 94 8.32 -3.64 17.33
CA MET A 94 9.11 -4.78 16.87
C MET A 94 10.59 -4.50 17.14
N ALA A 95 11.25 -5.40 17.88
CA ALA A 95 12.69 -5.33 18.14
C ALA A 95 13.45 -5.47 16.83
N VAL A 96 13.92 -4.37 16.29
CA VAL A 96 14.59 -4.37 15.01
C VAL A 96 16.02 -4.87 15.16
N THR A 97 16.32 -5.94 14.46
CA THR A 97 17.70 -6.46 14.38
C THR A 97 18.55 -5.55 13.50
N ASN A 98 19.79 -5.34 13.91
CA ASN A 98 20.79 -4.66 13.09
C ASN A 98 20.94 -5.39 11.75
N PHE A 99 20.95 -4.64 10.66
CA PHE A 99 21.28 -5.15 9.33
C PHE A 99 22.49 -4.40 8.78
N ASN A 100 23.19 -5.00 7.82
CA ASN A 100 24.20 -4.32 7.06
C ASN A 100 23.55 -3.73 5.80
N PRO A 101 23.46 -2.39 5.67
CA PRO A 101 22.92 -1.79 4.49
C PRO A 101 23.81 -2.09 3.29
N ILE A 102 23.20 -2.23 2.11
CA ILE A 102 23.93 -2.31 0.86
C ILE A 102 23.87 -0.96 0.15
N HIS A 103 24.94 -0.69 -0.61
CA HIS A 103 25.08 0.47 -1.49
C HIS A 103 25.33 -0.05 -2.91
N PRO A 104 24.31 -0.16 -3.77
CA PRO A 104 24.49 -0.58 -5.15
C PRO A 104 25.38 0.43 -5.87
N LYS A 105 26.23 -0.04 -6.79
CA LYS A 105 26.97 0.87 -7.65
C LYS A 105 26.01 1.62 -8.54
N ILE A 106 26.10 2.94 -8.55
CA ILE A 106 25.43 3.74 -9.57
C ILE A 106 26.18 3.51 -10.89
N SER A 107 25.64 2.62 -11.71
CA SER A 107 26.22 2.26 -13.01
C SER A 107 25.82 3.24 -14.12
N ASN A 108 24.75 4.03 -13.88
CA ASN A 108 24.04 4.84 -14.88
C ASN A 108 23.48 4.00 -16.05
N GLU A 109 23.26 2.71 -15.83
CA GLU A 109 22.65 1.80 -16.80
C GLU A 109 21.13 1.80 -16.72
N ALA A 110 20.57 2.20 -15.57
CA ALA A 110 19.13 2.29 -15.40
C ALA A 110 18.53 3.32 -16.38
N PRO A 111 17.51 2.94 -17.16
CA PRO A 111 16.87 3.81 -18.16
C PRO A 111 16.24 5.04 -17.49
N THR A 112 15.88 6.03 -18.29
CA THR A 112 15.21 7.26 -17.80
C THR A 112 13.81 7.00 -17.25
N SER A 113 13.17 5.91 -17.68
CA SER A 113 11.88 5.43 -17.16
C SER A 113 11.83 3.92 -17.15
N LEU A 114 11.16 3.37 -16.16
CA LEU A 114 10.97 1.93 -16.00
C LEU A 114 9.56 1.64 -15.46
N ASP A 115 8.92 0.62 -15.98
CA ASP A 115 7.63 0.13 -15.49
C ASP A 115 7.59 -1.39 -15.60
N TRP A 116 7.79 -2.08 -14.48
CA TRP A 116 7.82 -3.53 -14.40
C TRP A 116 6.48 -4.19 -14.73
N ARG A 117 5.37 -3.44 -14.71
CA ARG A 117 4.05 -3.93 -15.17
C ARG A 117 4.09 -4.30 -16.66
N ASN A 118 4.81 -3.49 -17.45
CA ASN A 118 4.96 -3.70 -18.91
C ASN A 118 5.92 -4.85 -19.25
N LEU A 119 6.70 -5.31 -18.27
CA LEU A 119 7.71 -6.36 -18.42
C LEU A 119 7.29 -7.67 -17.73
N ASN A 120 5.99 -7.84 -17.46
CA ASN A 120 5.41 -9.03 -16.88
C ASN A 120 6.00 -9.44 -15.52
N ARG A 121 6.36 -8.45 -14.67
CA ARG A 121 6.91 -8.70 -13.32
C ARG A 121 6.01 -8.28 -12.17
N VAL A 122 4.78 -7.89 -12.47
CA VAL A 122 3.83 -7.39 -11.46
C VAL A 122 2.47 -8.05 -11.67
N THR A 123 2.00 -8.78 -10.67
CA THR A 123 0.67 -9.39 -10.65
C THR A 123 -0.43 -8.34 -10.51
N SER A 124 -1.69 -8.77 -10.63
CA SER A 124 -2.85 -7.86 -10.47
C SER A 124 -2.87 -7.24 -9.07
N VAL A 125 -3.47 -6.04 -8.97
CA VAL A 125 -3.70 -5.36 -7.68
C VAL A 125 -4.68 -6.18 -6.86
N LYS A 126 -4.30 -6.46 -5.61
CA LYS A 126 -5.10 -7.17 -4.61
C LYS A 126 -5.75 -6.19 -3.63
N SER A 127 -6.60 -6.70 -2.75
CA SER A 127 -7.18 -5.92 -1.64
C SER A 127 -6.97 -6.68 -0.34
N MET A 128 -6.29 -6.06 0.61
CA MET A 128 -6.10 -6.65 1.93
C MET A 128 -7.39 -6.64 2.79
N GLY A 129 -8.44 -5.89 2.36
CA GLY A 129 -9.71 -5.87 3.07
C GLY A 129 -9.59 -5.36 4.51
N ALA A 130 -10.08 -6.17 5.45
CA ALA A 130 -10.04 -5.85 6.89
C ALA A 130 -8.76 -6.31 7.60
N CYS A 131 -7.95 -7.16 6.95
CA CYS A 131 -6.66 -7.61 7.48
C CYS A 131 -5.56 -6.62 7.10
N THR A 132 -5.02 -5.89 8.05
CA THR A 132 -4.02 -4.85 7.81
C THR A 132 -2.61 -5.44 7.59
N ALA A 133 -2.48 -6.32 6.59
CA ALA A 133 -1.26 -7.08 6.31
C ALA A 133 -0.49 -6.56 5.08
N ALA A 134 -0.45 -5.25 4.87
CA ALA A 134 0.28 -4.62 3.75
C ALA A 134 1.72 -5.13 3.61
N TRP A 135 2.40 -5.40 4.73
CA TRP A 135 3.73 -5.98 4.77
C TRP A 135 3.83 -7.33 4.04
N ALA A 136 2.85 -8.21 4.21
CA ALA A 136 2.83 -9.53 3.55
C ALA A 136 2.58 -9.39 2.05
N PHE A 137 1.66 -8.51 1.61
CA PHE A 137 1.42 -8.23 0.19
C PHE A 137 2.63 -7.61 -0.49
N SER A 138 3.38 -6.75 0.19
CA SER A 138 4.62 -6.16 -0.30
C SER A 138 5.68 -7.24 -0.53
N VAL A 139 5.89 -8.16 0.44
CA VAL A 139 6.80 -9.31 0.34
C VAL A 139 6.42 -10.21 -0.84
N VAL A 140 5.15 -10.60 -0.92
CA VAL A 140 4.65 -11.46 -2.00
C VAL A 140 4.89 -10.82 -3.37
N GLY A 141 4.56 -9.54 -3.52
CA GLY A 141 4.79 -8.83 -4.78
C GLY A 141 6.27 -8.77 -5.19
N ASN A 142 7.19 -8.64 -4.23
CA ASN A 142 8.64 -8.72 -4.49
C ASN A 142 9.02 -10.12 -4.99
N LEU A 143 8.58 -11.18 -4.32
CA LEU A 143 8.86 -12.56 -4.71
C LEU A 143 8.28 -12.93 -6.08
N GLU A 144 7.07 -12.47 -6.40
CA GLU A 144 6.43 -12.62 -7.72
C GLU A 144 7.29 -12.00 -8.83
N GLY A 145 7.82 -10.79 -8.58
CA GLY A 145 8.72 -10.11 -9.50
C GLY A 145 10.06 -10.83 -9.71
N LEU A 146 10.65 -11.37 -8.64
CA LEU A 146 11.88 -12.16 -8.69
C LEU A 146 11.66 -13.48 -9.44
N TYR A 147 10.59 -14.20 -9.12
CA TYR A 147 10.21 -15.44 -9.81
C TYR A 147 10.02 -15.23 -11.31
N SER A 148 9.23 -14.23 -11.67
CA SER A 148 9.01 -13.88 -13.08
C SER A 148 10.30 -13.42 -13.78
N GLY A 149 11.21 -12.78 -13.07
CA GLY A 149 12.52 -12.41 -13.60
C GLY A 149 13.38 -13.59 -14.00
N HIS A 150 13.29 -14.69 -13.27
CA HIS A 150 14.04 -15.91 -13.53
C HIS A 150 13.36 -16.81 -14.58
N TYR A 151 12.09 -17.12 -14.37
CA TYR A 151 11.37 -18.09 -15.20
C TYR A 151 10.63 -17.49 -16.41
N GLY A 152 10.53 -16.17 -16.52
CA GLY A 152 9.75 -15.49 -17.57
C GLY A 152 8.24 -15.64 -17.43
N THR A 153 7.77 -16.31 -16.38
CA THR A 153 6.35 -16.58 -16.10
C THR A 153 5.93 -15.94 -14.80
N LEU A 154 4.85 -15.18 -14.84
CA LEU A 154 4.27 -14.56 -13.65
C LEU A 154 3.41 -15.57 -12.90
N VAL A 155 3.62 -15.67 -11.59
CA VAL A 155 2.85 -16.51 -10.67
C VAL A 155 2.21 -15.65 -9.61
N ASP A 156 0.99 -15.96 -9.22
CA ASP A 156 0.28 -15.28 -8.12
C ASP A 156 0.58 -16.04 -6.82
N LEU A 157 1.26 -15.40 -5.88
CA LEU A 157 1.69 -16.02 -4.62
C LEU A 157 0.76 -15.66 -3.47
N SER A 158 0.66 -16.57 -2.51
CA SER A 158 -0.23 -16.45 -1.37
C SER A 158 0.34 -15.53 -0.29
N SER A 159 -0.35 -14.43 -0.02
CA SER A 159 -0.10 -13.60 1.16
C SER A 159 -0.58 -14.28 2.45
N SER A 160 -1.60 -15.15 2.37
CA SER A 160 -2.12 -15.89 3.53
C SER A 160 -1.09 -16.87 4.12
N VAL A 161 -0.23 -17.48 3.30
CA VAL A 161 0.87 -18.31 3.83
C VAL A 161 1.71 -17.54 4.85
N ILE A 162 2.07 -16.30 4.54
CA ILE A 162 2.86 -15.45 5.44
C ILE A 162 2.00 -15.00 6.62
N ILE A 163 0.77 -14.52 6.38
CA ILE A 163 -0.12 -13.98 7.41
C ILE A 163 -0.46 -15.02 8.48
N ASP A 164 -0.71 -16.27 8.06
CA ASP A 164 -1.18 -17.33 8.93
C ASP A 164 -0.03 -18.07 9.63
N CYS A 165 1.07 -18.28 8.90
CA CYS A 165 2.14 -19.19 9.32
C CYS A 165 3.37 -18.49 9.91
N ASP A 166 3.64 -17.24 9.54
CA ASP A 166 4.78 -16.52 10.09
C ASP A 166 4.59 -16.24 11.58
N THR A 167 5.54 -16.76 12.37
CA THR A 167 5.58 -16.63 13.83
C THR A 167 6.40 -15.44 14.30
N ASN A 168 7.14 -14.79 13.40
CA ASN A 168 7.95 -13.62 13.70
C ASN A 168 7.11 -12.33 13.64
N ASP A 169 5.99 -12.39 12.93
CA ASP A 169 5.08 -11.27 12.70
C ASP A 169 3.69 -11.49 13.32
N MET A 170 2.87 -10.44 13.37
CA MET A 170 1.58 -10.46 14.08
C MET A 170 0.37 -10.69 13.15
N GLY A 171 0.57 -11.16 11.91
CA GLY A 171 -0.50 -11.40 10.94
C GLY A 171 -1.26 -10.13 10.61
N CYS A 172 -2.58 -10.11 10.80
CA CYS A 172 -3.41 -8.92 10.55
C CYS A 172 -3.14 -7.75 11.51
N ASN A 173 -2.39 -7.95 12.58
CA ASN A 173 -2.04 -6.89 13.52
C ASN A 173 -0.70 -6.20 13.21
N GLY A 174 -0.15 -6.47 12.03
CA GLY A 174 1.09 -5.87 11.53
C GLY A 174 2.24 -6.85 11.42
N GLY A 175 3.32 -6.39 10.79
CA GLY A 175 4.53 -7.16 10.56
C GLY A 175 5.57 -6.32 9.82
N LEU A 176 6.76 -6.88 9.63
CA LEU A 176 7.86 -6.26 8.89
C LEU A 176 8.36 -7.19 7.78
N MET A 177 8.57 -6.63 6.60
CA MET A 177 9.01 -7.39 5.43
C MET A 177 10.31 -8.17 5.68
N GLN A 178 11.23 -7.64 6.49
CA GLN A 178 12.47 -8.33 6.84
C GLN A 178 12.22 -9.62 7.65
N TYR A 179 11.27 -9.62 8.57
CA TYR A 179 10.94 -10.81 9.37
C TYR A 179 10.24 -11.86 8.53
N ALA A 180 9.36 -11.44 7.62
CA ALA A 180 8.77 -12.34 6.65
C ALA A 180 9.83 -13.00 5.75
N PHE A 181 10.81 -12.24 5.24
CA PHE A 181 11.92 -12.84 4.48
C PHE A 181 12.76 -13.80 5.31
N GLU A 182 13.02 -13.48 6.59
CA GLU A 182 13.72 -14.39 7.49
C GLU A 182 12.94 -15.69 7.73
N TRP A 183 11.62 -15.59 7.95
CA TRP A 183 10.77 -16.77 8.11
C TRP A 183 10.72 -17.64 6.84
N LEU A 184 10.64 -17.02 5.67
CA LEU A 184 10.57 -17.70 4.37
C LEU A 184 11.85 -18.48 4.02
N LYS A 185 13.00 -18.19 4.63
CA LYS A 185 14.25 -18.96 4.42
C LYS A 185 14.08 -20.44 4.75
N ASP A 186 13.26 -20.75 5.72
CA ASP A 186 13.08 -22.11 6.23
C ASP A 186 11.75 -22.75 5.81
N ASN A 187 10.79 -21.97 5.28
CA ASN A 187 9.41 -22.41 5.14
C ASN A 187 8.87 -22.46 3.69
N GLY A 188 9.40 -21.67 2.77
CA GLY A 188 8.89 -21.61 1.39
C GLY A 188 7.58 -20.81 1.27
N ILE A 189 7.00 -20.79 0.04
CA ILE A 189 5.76 -20.10 -0.27
C ILE A 189 4.93 -20.86 -1.30
N MET A 190 3.60 -20.87 -1.11
CA MET A 190 2.63 -21.50 -2.02
C MET A 190 2.02 -20.46 -2.95
N THR A 191 1.31 -20.94 -3.99
CA THR A 191 0.53 -20.08 -4.87
C THR A 191 -0.75 -19.57 -4.20
N GLU A 192 -1.32 -18.50 -4.71
CA GLU A 192 -2.64 -18.00 -4.28
C GLU A 192 -3.76 -19.00 -4.57
N GLU A 193 -3.61 -19.84 -5.62
CA GLU A 193 -4.56 -20.90 -5.97
C GLU A 193 -4.56 -22.01 -4.92
N ASP A 194 -3.39 -22.44 -4.44
CA ASP A 194 -3.26 -23.53 -3.45
C ASP A 194 -3.54 -23.07 -2.01
N TYR A 195 -3.35 -21.80 -1.73
CA TYR A 195 -3.59 -21.20 -0.40
C TYR A 195 -4.23 -19.81 -0.54
N PRO A 196 -5.54 -19.76 -0.81
CA PRO A 196 -6.24 -18.51 -1.12
C PRO A 196 -6.28 -17.50 0.04
N TYR A 197 -6.27 -16.21 -0.29
CA TYR A 197 -6.43 -15.14 0.69
C TYR A 197 -7.84 -15.09 1.29
N SER A 198 -7.93 -15.21 2.61
CA SER A 198 -9.20 -15.25 3.36
C SER A 198 -9.69 -13.89 3.85
N GLY A 199 -8.82 -12.87 3.93
CA GLY A 199 -9.13 -11.57 4.52
C GLY A 199 -8.99 -11.47 6.04
N TYR A 200 -8.52 -12.53 6.69
CA TYR A 200 -8.24 -12.60 8.13
C TYR A 200 -7.08 -13.57 8.39
N LYS A 201 -6.51 -13.56 9.60
CA LYS A 201 -5.52 -14.55 10.03
C LYS A 201 -6.24 -15.84 10.43
N ASP A 202 -5.83 -16.96 9.84
CA ASP A 202 -6.36 -18.30 10.13
C ASP A 202 -5.26 -19.22 10.70
N THR A 203 -5.59 -20.48 10.90
CA THR A 203 -4.64 -21.52 11.27
C THR A 203 -3.72 -21.84 10.10
N CYS A 204 -2.42 -21.91 10.36
CA CYS A 204 -1.44 -22.30 9.35
C CYS A 204 -1.67 -23.73 8.83
N HIS A 205 -1.72 -23.87 7.52
CA HIS A 205 -1.86 -25.16 6.83
C HIS A 205 -0.95 -25.25 5.59
N ILE A 206 0.27 -24.69 5.69
CA ILE A 206 1.26 -24.76 4.62
C ILE A 206 1.62 -26.22 4.29
N GLU A 207 1.65 -26.53 3.00
CA GLU A 207 2.08 -27.82 2.45
C GLU A 207 3.41 -27.61 1.70
N ILE A 208 4.51 -28.06 2.30
CA ILE A 208 5.87 -27.78 1.78
C ILE A 208 6.09 -28.33 0.38
N ASP A 209 5.49 -29.46 0.05
CA ASP A 209 5.56 -30.10 -1.28
C ASP A 209 4.77 -29.35 -2.36
N LYS A 210 3.90 -28.42 -1.97
CA LYS A 210 3.21 -27.48 -2.88
C LYS A 210 3.89 -26.11 -3.01
N CYS A 211 4.94 -25.88 -2.24
CA CYS A 211 5.69 -24.62 -2.38
C CYS A 211 6.34 -24.53 -3.77
N ILE A 212 6.39 -23.30 -4.30
CA ILE A 212 7.04 -23.07 -5.60
C ILE A 212 8.54 -23.35 -5.52
N ASN A 213 9.16 -23.67 -6.67
CA ASN A 213 10.60 -23.86 -6.76
C ASN A 213 11.35 -22.52 -6.76
N MET A 214 11.35 -21.87 -5.61
CA MET A 214 12.12 -20.67 -5.30
C MET A 214 12.39 -20.64 -3.80
N LYS A 215 13.66 -20.63 -3.43
CA LYS A 215 14.06 -20.56 -2.03
C LYS A 215 14.55 -19.18 -1.67
N VAL A 216 13.93 -18.54 -0.67
CA VAL A 216 14.46 -17.33 -0.06
C VAL A 216 15.74 -17.70 0.72
N THR A 217 16.83 -17.00 0.49
CA THR A 217 18.12 -17.20 1.15
C THR A 217 18.47 -16.08 2.13
N GLY A 218 17.75 -14.97 2.08
CA GLY A 218 17.90 -13.79 2.91
C GLY A 218 17.24 -12.57 2.29
N PHE A 219 17.76 -11.41 2.61
CA PHE A 219 17.30 -10.15 2.02
C PHE A 219 18.45 -9.15 1.89
N GLU A 220 18.27 -8.19 1.00
CA GLU A 220 19.11 -7.00 0.86
C GLU A 220 18.28 -5.76 1.17
N LYS A 221 18.82 -4.82 1.94
CA LYS A 221 18.15 -3.57 2.31
C LYS A 221 19.04 -2.37 2.01
N LEU A 222 18.49 -1.37 1.35
CA LEU A 222 19.15 -0.08 1.14
C LEU A 222 19.13 0.77 2.41
N GLY A 223 20.15 1.59 2.62
CA GLY A 223 20.20 2.53 3.72
C GLY A 223 21.58 3.16 3.86
N SER A 224 21.70 4.27 4.57
CA SER A 224 22.95 4.94 4.86
C SER A 224 23.67 4.37 6.09
N ASP A 225 22.96 3.65 6.96
CA ASP A 225 23.46 3.02 8.17
C ASP A 225 22.59 1.82 8.58
N SER A 226 22.94 1.17 9.68
CA SER A 226 22.21 0.01 10.21
C SER A 226 20.88 0.34 10.90
N SER A 227 20.45 1.59 10.92
CA SER A 227 19.15 2.00 11.47
C SER A 227 18.00 1.51 10.60
N VAL A 228 16.88 1.15 11.22
CA VAL A 228 15.65 0.74 10.53
C VAL A 228 15.10 1.84 9.63
N TYR A 229 15.25 3.08 10.07
CA TYR A 229 14.79 4.27 9.34
C TYR A 229 15.90 4.92 8.50
N SER A 230 16.93 4.15 8.15
CA SER A 230 18.02 4.64 7.32
C SER A 230 17.55 4.88 5.89
N CYS A 231 17.43 6.14 5.51
CA CYS A 231 17.03 6.50 4.16
C CYS A 231 18.22 6.37 3.20
N CYS A 232 17.99 5.77 2.03
CA CYS A 232 18.97 5.65 0.97
C CYS A 232 18.91 6.85 0.01
N ASP A 233 19.94 6.98 -0.83
CA ASP A 233 19.89 7.84 -2.00
C ASP A 233 18.88 7.30 -3.01
N GLU A 234 18.05 8.17 -3.60
CA GLU A 234 17.02 7.75 -4.54
C GLU A 234 17.57 7.37 -5.92
N GLU A 235 18.80 7.76 -6.27
CA GLU A 235 19.49 7.24 -7.46
C GLU A 235 20.02 5.82 -7.20
N GLU A 236 20.54 5.52 -6.00
CA GLU A 236 20.84 4.13 -5.61
C GLU A 236 19.56 3.26 -5.64
N MET A 237 18.44 3.78 -5.15
CA MET A 237 17.15 3.10 -5.17
C MET A 237 16.67 2.83 -6.60
N LYS A 238 16.89 3.75 -7.54
CA LYS A 238 16.56 3.60 -8.95
C LYS A 238 17.38 2.48 -9.62
N GLU A 239 18.71 2.48 -9.42
CA GLU A 239 19.59 1.42 -9.93
C GLU A 239 19.19 0.06 -9.33
N PHE A 240 18.91 0.02 -8.04
CA PHE A 240 18.50 -1.19 -7.34
C PHE A 240 17.18 -1.76 -7.86
N LEU A 241 16.18 -0.89 -8.11
CA LEU A 241 14.93 -1.29 -8.73
C LEU A 241 15.12 -1.86 -10.14
N TYR A 242 16.03 -1.26 -10.93
CA TYR A 242 16.35 -1.75 -12.27
C TYR A 242 17.07 -3.10 -12.23
N GLU A 243 18.03 -3.27 -11.33
CA GLU A 243 18.83 -4.49 -11.20
C GLU A 243 18.03 -5.67 -10.65
N LYS A 244 17.27 -5.44 -9.57
CA LYS A 244 16.61 -6.51 -8.80
C LYS A 244 15.19 -6.82 -9.26
N GLY A 245 14.47 -5.87 -9.82
CA GLY A 245 13.02 -5.98 -10.08
C GLY A 245 12.19 -5.21 -9.04
N PRO A 246 10.87 -5.45 -8.95
CA PRO A 246 10.00 -4.79 -7.97
C PRO A 246 10.51 -4.91 -6.54
N LEU A 247 10.48 -3.82 -5.76
CA LEU A 247 11.02 -3.75 -4.40
C LEU A 247 9.93 -3.60 -3.35
N SER A 248 10.09 -4.27 -2.23
CA SER A 248 9.27 -4.00 -1.04
C SER A 248 9.70 -2.69 -0.40
N ILE A 249 8.74 -1.82 -0.12
CA ILE A 249 8.99 -0.52 0.51
C ILE A 249 8.05 -0.28 1.68
N ALA A 250 8.47 0.58 2.61
CA ALA A 250 7.57 1.14 3.61
C ALA A 250 7.73 2.67 3.67
N PHE A 251 6.63 3.36 3.96
CA PHE A 251 6.55 4.81 3.92
C PHE A 251 5.40 5.34 4.79
N ASN A 252 5.29 6.67 4.92
CA ASN A 252 4.19 7.34 5.61
C ASN A 252 3.00 7.53 4.67
N ALA A 253 1.96 6.72 4.83
CA ALA A 253 0.77 6.74 3.98
C ALA A 253 -0.40 7.59 4.55
N ASN A 254 -0.17 8.42 5.57
CA ASN A 254 -1.23 9.28 6.12
C ASN A 254 -1.97 10.11 5.07
N PRO A 255 -1.31 10.71 4.04
CA PRO A 255 -1.99 11.52 3.04
C PRO A 255 -2.81 10.74 2.01
N LEU A 256 -2.72 9.41 2.00
CA LEU A 256 -3.26 8.62 0.89
C LEU A 256 -4.77 8.34 0.98
N SER A 257 -5.42 8.64 2.10
CA SER A 257 -6.85 8.35 2.31
C SER A 257 -7.76 8.98 1.25
N SER A 258 -7.42 10.15 0.74
CA SER A 258 -8.18 10.90 -0.27
C SER A 258 -7.52 10.92 -1.67
N TYR A 259 -6.39 10.25 -1.85
CA TYR A 259 -5.66 10.26 -3.13
C TYR A 259 -6.48 9.66 -4.26
N MET A 260 -6.53 10.37 -5.40
CA MET A 260 -7.23 9.93 -6.62
C MET A 260 -6.27 9.70 -7.79
N SER A 261 -5.38 10.64 -8.06
CA SER A 261 -4.45 10.57 -9.19
C SER A 261 -3.39 11.67 -9.13
N GLY A 262 -2.33 11.53 -9.93
CA GLY A 262 -1.25 12.49 -10.06
C GLY A 262 -0.04 12.14 -9.20
N ILE A 263 0.91 13.06 -9.08
CA ILE A 263 2.17 12.83 -8.36
C ILE A 263 2.07 13.49 -6.99
N ILE A 264 2.10 12.68 -5.93
CA ILE A 264 2.13 13.16 -4.54
C ILE A 264 3.47 13.88 -4.34
N ASP A 265 3.43 15.20 -4.28
CA ASP A 265 4.59 16.06 -4.04
C ASP A 265 4.31 16.92 -2.81
N LEU A 266 4.62 16.37 -1.65
CA LEU A 266 4.40 16.99 -0.35
C LEU A 266 5.73 17.34 0.31
N SER A 267 5.75 18.45 1.00
CA SER A 267 6.91 18.83 1.81
C SER A 267 7.12 17.87 2.99
N SER A 268 8.33 17.81 3.51
CA SER A 268 8.66 17.01 4.70
C SER A 268 7.88 17.44 5.96
N SER A 269 7.35 18.65 6.01
CA SER A 269 6.45 19.09 7.09
C SER A 269 5.03 18.55 6.93
N ALA A 270 4.56 18.35 5.70
CA ALA A 270 3.23 17.83 5.41
C ALA A 270 3.19 16.30 5.41
N CYS A 271 4.29 15.66 5.01
CA CYS A 271 4.44 14.21 5.05
C CYS A 271 5.88 13.84 5.46
N PRO A 272 6.17 13.83 6.78
CA PRO A 272 7.51 13.56 7.28
C PRO A 272 7.94 12.11 7.02
N SER A 273 9.24 11.90 6.86
CA SER A 273 9.86 10.58 6.77
C SER A 273 9.77 9.79 8.08
N SER A 274 9.56 10.47 9.21
CA SER A 274 9.18 9.83 10.46
C SER A 274 7.71 9.36 10.43
N GLY A 275 7.37 8.31 11.14
CA GLY A 275 5.99 7.80 11.19
C GLY A 275 5.63 6.94 9.97
N ILE A 276 6.60 6.20 9.45
CA ILE A 276 6.38 5.11 8.49
C ILE A 276 5.36 4.15 9.08
N ASN A 277 4.28 3.86 8.35
CA ASN A 277 3.12 3.13 8.86
C ASN A 277 2.43 2.23 7.85
N HIS A 278 2.98 2.13 6.63
CA HIS A 278 2.39 1.34 5.56
C HIS A 278 3.48 0.74 4.69
N ALA A 279 3.23 -0.45 4.14
CA ALA A 279 4.09 -1.10 3.18
C ALA A 279 3.41 -1.14 1.80
N ALA A 280 4.19 -1.22 0.73
CA ALA A 280 3.70 -1.35 -0.63
C ALA A 280 4.81 -1.91 -1.54
N LEU A 281 4.53 -2.06 -2.83
CA LEU A 281 5.49 -2.55 -3.82
C LEU A 281 5.89 -1.44 -4.79
N LEU A 282 7.16 -1.08 -4.82
CA LEU A 282 7.74 -0.18 -5.82
C LEU A 282 7.91 -0.93 -7.13
N VAL A 283 7.31 -0.43 -8.21
CA VAL A 283 7.26 -1.15 -9.49
C VAL A 283 7.79 -0.34 -10.68
N GLY A 284 8.16 0.91 -10.48
CA GLY A 284 8.67 1.71 -11.59
C GLY A 284 8.94 3.16 -11.22
N TYR A 285 9.41 3.90 -12.22
CA TYR A 285 9.67 5.34 -12.14
C TYR A 285 9.61 5.98 -13.52
N GLY A 286 9.49 7.29 -13.54
CA GLY A 286 9.50 8.08 -14.77
C GLY A 286 9.56 9.56 -14.48
N THR A 287 9.40 10.35 -15.55
CA THR A 287 9.27 11.81 -15.49
C THR A 287 7.96 12.21 -16.17
N ASP A 288 7.13 12.98 -15.49
CA ASP A 288 5.88 13.48 -16.04
C ASP A 288 6.15 14.61 -17.05
N SER A 289 5.71 14.41 -18.28
CA SER A 289 6.01 15.35 -19.37
C SER A 289 5.31 16.71 -19.24
N ALA A 290 4.21 16.79 -18.49
CA ALA A 290 3.45 18.02 -18.31
C ALA A 290 4.03 18.89 -17.20
N THR A 291 4.52 18.27 -16.13
CA THR A 291 5.03 18.97 -14.95
C THR A 291 6.54 18.97 -14.84
N GLY A 292 7.23 18.08 -15.56
CA GLY A 292 8.67 17.83 -15.42
C GLY A 292 9.04 17.13 -14.11
N LEU A 293 8.06 16.67 -13.32
CA LEU A 293 8.32 16.01 -12.05
C LEU A 293 8.74 14.57 -12.26
N ASP A 294 9.85 14.18 -11.63
CA ASP A 294 10.24 12.79 -11.49
C ASP A 294 9.39 12.10 -10.44
N TYR A 295 9.01 10.83 -10.69
CA TYR A 295 8.12 10.09 -9.82
C TYR A 295 8.48 8.60 -9.73
N TRP A 296 8.06 8.01 -8.62
CA TRP A 296 7.96 6.58 -8.41
C TRP A 296 6.55 6.08 -8.73
N ILE A 297 6.44 4.84 -9.23
CA ILE A 297 5.17 4.11 -9.41
C ILE A 297 5.10 3.04 -8.33
N VAL A 298 4.05 3.08 -7.53
CA VAL A 298 3.88 2.17 -6.40
C VAL A 298 2.56 1.41 -6.53
N LYS A 299 2.61 0.09 -6.43
CA LYS A 299 1.45 -0.80 -6.34
C LYS A 299 1.00 -0.87 -4.89
N ASN A 300 -0.27 -0.57 -4.65
CA ASN A 300 -0.90 -0.67 -3.34
C ASN A 300 -1.85 -1.88 -3.26
N GLU A 301 -2.30 -2.24 -2.05
CA GLU A 301 -3.18 -3.37 -1.80
C GLU A 301 -4.56 -2.94 -1.25
N TRP A 302 -5.09 -1.83 -1.73
CA TRP A 302 -6.43 -1.32 -1.39
C TRP A 302 -7.45 -1.54 -2.52
N GLY A 303 -7.17 -2.47 -3.44
CA GLY A 303 -8.02 -2.80 -4.58
C GLY A 303 -7.93 -1.80 -5.74
N LYS A 304 -8.41 -2.23 -6.92
CA LYS A 304 -8.32 -1.45 -8.17
C LYS A 304 -9.20 -0.19 -8.20
N VAL A 305 -10.14 -0.05 -7.27
CA VAL A 305 -11.05 1.11 -7.22
C VAL A 305 -10.43 2.34 -6.56
N TRP A 306 -9.28 2.16 -5.89
CA TRP A 306 -8.53 3.22 -5.25
C TRP A 306 -7.42 3.76 -6.15
N GLY A 307 -7.12 5.06 -6.04
CA GLY A 307 -6.01 5.71 -6.73
C GLY A 307 -6.04 5.53 -8.25
N GLU A 308 -4.88 5.36 -8.85
CA GLU A 308 -4.67 5.09 -10.29
C GLU A 308 -4.79 3.58 -10.56
N SER A 309 -6.01 3.03 -10.49
CA SER A 309 -6.30 1.60 -10.65
C SER A 309 -5.57 0.70 -9.65
N GLY A 310 -5.43 1.16 -8.39
CA GLY A 310 -4.73 0.50 -7.30
C GLY A 310 -3.27 0.90 -7.15
N TYR A 311 -2.79 1.79 -7.99
CA TYR A 311 -1.45 2.38 -7.93
C TYR A 311 -1.50 3.83 -7.48
N PHE A 312 -0.34 4.35 -7.09
CA PHE A 312 -0.13 5.77 -6.92
C PHE A 312 1.25 6.18 -7.43
N ARG A 313 1.38 7.48 -7.71
CA ARG A 313 2.68 8.09 -8.04
C ARG A 313 3.08 9.06 -6.94
N ILE A 314 4.36 9.04 -6.61
CA ILE A 314 4.94 9.89 -5.57
C ILE A 314 6.24 10.50 -6.08
N ARG A 315 6.52 11.75 -5.69
CA ARG A 315 7.71 12.49 -6.08
C ARG A 315 8.99 11.70 -5.79
N ARG A 316 9.88 11.60 -6.79
CA ARG A 316 11.24 11.06 -6.70
C ARG A 316 12.25 12.18 -6.54
N GLY A 317 13.26 11.97 -5.70
CA GLY A 317 14.40 12.87 -5.50
C GLY A 317 14.29 13.76 -4.26
N ASN A 318 13.19 13.68 -3.48
CA ASN A 318 12.95 14.50 -2.30
C ASN A 318 12.70 13.69 -1.01
N GLY A 319 12.76 12.36 -1.06
CA GLY A 319 12.42 11.50 0.07
C GLY A 319 10.97 11.68 0.54
N THR A 320 10.05 12.02 -0.35
CA THR A 320 8.66 12.35 -0.03
C THR A 320 8.01 11.23 0.77
N CYS A 321 7.44 11.57 1.94
CA CYS A 321 6.82 10.60 2.85
C CYS A 321 7.75 9.49 3.35
N GLY A 322 9.07 9.64 3.25
CA GLY A 322 10.04 8.61 3.61
C GLY A 322 10.06 7.41 2.67
N ILE A 323 9.69 7.57 1.41
CA ILE A 323 9.59 6.50 0.41
C ILE A 323 10.91 5.74 0.23
N ASN A 324 12.03 6.36 0.53
CA ASN A 324 13.39 5.83 0.43
C ASN A 324 13.97 5.37 1.78
N CYS A 325 13.18 5.38 2.87
CA CYS A 325 13.72 5.07 4.21
C CYS A 325 13.55 3.61 4.63
N TYR A 326 12.81 2.82 3.86
CA TYR A 326 12.75 1.38 4.05
C TYR A 326 12.54 0.70 2.68
N VAL A 327 13.63 0.25 2.09
CA VAL A 327 13.66 -0.35 0.75
C VAL A 327 14.40 -1.68 0.83
N ILE A 328 13.71 -2.78 0.50
CA ILE A 328 14.20 -4.14 0.74
C ILE A 328 13.79 -5.08 -0.39
N THR A 329 14.61 -6.09 -0.67
CA THR A 329 14.29 -7.20 -1.59
C THR A 329 14.79 -8.51 -1.02
N ALA A 330 14.11 -9.62 -1.35
CA ALA A 330 14.61 -10.95 -1.04
C ALA A 330 15.88 -11.26 -1.86
N THR A 331 16.78 -12.05 -1.27
CA THR A 331 17.74 -12.85 -2.03
C THR A 331 17.19 -14.26 -2.19
N VAL A 332 17.25 -14.80 -3.41
CA VAL A 332 16.63 -16.09 -3.76
C VAL A 332 17.59 -16.98 -4.52
N SER A 333 17.34 -18.30 -4.44
CA SER A 333 17.92 -19.31 -5.31
C SER A 333 16.79 -20.14 -5.94
N PHE A 334 17.06 -20.70 -7.14
CA PHE A 334 16.10 -21.46 -7.96
C PHE A 334 16.59 -22.87 -8.22
#